data_86631287b824546879d447fbb8b99f6d
#
_entry.id   86631287b824546879d447fbb8b99f6d
#
_cell.length_a   1.000
_cell.length_b   1.000
_cell.length_c   1.000
_cell.angle_alpha   90.00
_cell.angle_beta   90.00
_cell.angle_gamma   90.00
#
_symmetry.space_group_name_H-M   'P 1'
#
loop_
_entity.id
_entity.type
_entity.pdbx_description
1 polymer ?
#
loop_
_entity_poly.entity_id
_entity_poly.type
_entity_poly.pdbx_seq_one_letter_code
_entity_poly.pdbx_strand_id
1 'polypeptide(L)'
;MTSTKSKKKIGSKKKSKPELTEEEKQELLEQTNQIRDQRAENELELAKLFLENEKPDIARRRLKEIVAEYSGSAAATEAKSLIKKL
;
A
#
# COMPACT_ATOMS: atom_id res chain seq x y z
N MET A 1 34.38 20.74 22.43
CA MET A 1 34.00 20.67 22.11
C MET A 1 33.48 20.69 21.80
N THR A 2 33.45 20.49 21.87
CA THR A 2 32.81 20.45 21.48
C THR A 2 32.19 20.29 20.91
N SER A 3 32.17 20.14 20.88
CA SER A 3 31.45 19.90 20.18
C SER A 3 30.82 19.62 19.84
N THR A 4 30.84 19.52 20.06
CA THR A 4 30.08 19.20 19.55
C THR A 4 29.35 19.11 19.25
N LYS A 5 29.39 19.30 19.55
CA LYS A 5 28.55 19.34 19.18
C LYS A 5 27.92 19.16 18.55
N SER A 6 28.11 18.99 18.42
CA SER A 6 27.35 18.86 17.65
C SER A 6 26.81 18.46 17.25
N LYS A 7 26.90 18.33 17.35
CA LYS A 7 26.21 18.01 16.86
C LYS A 7 25.43 17.77 16.64
N LYS A 8 25.52 17.84 16.98
CA LYS A 8 24.59 17.83 16.72
C LYS A 8 23.88 17.84 16.20
N LYS A 9 23.91 17.83 15.89
CA LYS A 9 23.11 18.11 15.24
C LYS A 9 22.51 17.72 14.73
N ILE A 10 22.63 17.30 14.68
CA ILE A 10 22.07 17.12 14.09
C ILE A 10 21.19 16.92 13.96
N GLY A 11 20.93 16.68 14.26
CA GLY A 11 20.01 16.55 14.01
C GLY A 11 19.20 16.98 13.82
N SER A 12 19.16 17.28 13.73
CA SER A 12 18.38 17.82 13.35
C SER A 12 17.96 17.99 12.57
N LYS A 13 18.05 17.79 12.17
CA LYS A 13 17.55 18.06 11.27
C LYS A 13 16.81 17.69 10.84
N LYS A 14 16.58 17.14 11.18
CA LYS A 14 15.69 16.93 10.75
C LYS A 14 14.83 17.46 10.74
N LYS A 15 14.71 17.75 11.08
CA LYS A 15 13.94 18.53 11.09
C LYS A 15 13.86 19.51 10.43
N SER A 16 14.34 19.67 10.42
CA SER A 16 14.33 20.69 9.60
C SER A 16 13.94 20.38 8.28
N LYS A 17 13.48 19.39 8.14
CA LYS A 17 12.86 19.13 7.05
C LYS A 17 11.86 20.08 6.79
N PRO A 18 11.79 20.71 5.69
CA PRO A 18 10.74 21.66 5.41
C PRO A 18 9.44 20.92 5.45
N GLU A 19 8.49 21.54 6.03
CA GLU A 19 7.21 20.94 6.10
C GLU A 19 6.49 21.03 4.79
N LEU A 20 5.84 19.97 4.40
CA LEU A 20 5.06 19.96 3.18
C LEU A 20 3.81 20.79 3.36
N THR A 21 3.42 21.50 2.31
CA THR A 21 2.14 22.18 2.33
C THR A 21 1.03 21.16 2.27
N GLU A 22 -0.19 21.60 2.56
CA GLU A 22 -1.33 20.72 2.49
C GLU A 22 -1.51 20.17 1.08
N GLU A 23 -1.28 21.02 0.07
CA GLU A 23 -1.38 20.58 -1.31
C GLU A 23 -0.36 19.51 -1.63
N GLU A 24 0.87 19.71 -1.16
CA GLU A 24 1.93 18.74 -1.42
C GLU A 24 1.62 17.42 -0.74
N LYS A 25 1.10 17.49 0.48
CA LYS A 25 0.73 16.27 1.19
C LYS A 25 -0.37 15.52 0.45
N GLN A 26 -1.35 16.26 -0.07
CA GLN A 26 -2.42 15.62 -0.81
C GLN A 26 -1.92 14.95 -2.06
N GLU A 27 -1.01 15.61 -2.79
CA GLU A 27 -0.45 15.03 -3.99
C GLU A 27 0.30 13.74 -3.69
N LEU A 28 1.09 13.74 -2.62
CA LEU A 28 1.82 12.55 -2.25
C LEU A 28 0.90 11.41 -1.85
N LEU A 29 -0.17 11.74 -1.11
CA LEU A 29 -1.14 10.74 -0.73
C LEU A 29 -1.84 10.16 -1.94
N GLU A 30 -2.20 11.00 -2.91
CA GLU A 30 -2.86 10.52 -4.11
C GLU A 30 -1.95 9.62 -4.92
N GLN A 31 -0.68 9.99 -5.04
CA GLN A 31 0.28 9.15 -5.75
C GLN A 31 0.46 7.82 -5.05
N THR A 32 0.58 7.85 -3.74
CA THR A 32 0.73 6.63 -2.97
C THR A 32 -0.49 5.74 -3.11
N ASN A 33 -1.68 6.34 -3.09
CA ASN A 33 -2.91 5.59 -3.24
C ASN A 33 -3.03 4.97 -4.63
N GLN A 34 -2.59 5.69 -5.66
CA GLN A 34 -2.62 5.16 -7.01
C GLN A 34 -1.71 3.95 -7.14
N ILE A 35 -0.52 4.03 -6.57
CA ILE A 35 0.41 2.90 -6.59
C ILE A 35 -0.18 1.72 -5.84
N ARG A 36 -0.76 1.99 -4.69
CA ARG A 36 -1.38 0.96 -3.87
C ARG A 36 -2.52 0.29 -4.61
N ASP A 37 -3.37 1.09 -5.25
CA ASP A 37 -4.50 0.55 -5.99
C ASP A 37 -4.03 -0.29 -7.17
N GLN A 38 -2.97 0.16 -7.85
CA GLN A 38 -2.44 -0.59 -8.97
C GLN A 38 -1.90 -1.92 -8.51
N ARG A 39 -1.21 -1.95 -7.39
CA ARG A 39 -0.70 -3.20 -6.83
C ARG A 39 -1.84 -4.13 -6.46
N ALA A 40 -2.89 -3.57 -5.87
CA ALA A 40 -4.03 -4.37 -5.47
C ALA A 40 -4.68 -5.02 -6.69
N GLU A 41 -4.80 -4.26 -7.79
CA GLU A 41 -5.36 -4.81 -9.00
C GLU A 41 -4.48 -5.88 -9.60
N ASN A 42 -3.17 -5.68 -9.56
CA ASN A 42 -2.25 -6.70 -10.07
C ASN A 42 -2.38 -7.99 -9.27
N GLU A 43 -2.49 -7.87 -7.96
CA GLU A 43 -2.67 -9.05 -7.11
C GLU A 43 -4.02 -9.71 -7.39
N LEU A 44 -5.03 -8.89 -7.65
CA LEU A 44 -6.35 -9.43 -7.96
C LEU A 44 -6.31 -10.23 -9.26
N GLU A 45 -5.66 -9.69 -10.28
CA GLU A 45 -5.52 -10.40 -11.55
C GLU A 45 -4.81 -11.73 -11.35
N LEU A 46 -3.78 -11.71 -10.52
CA LEU A 46 -3.04 -12.93 -10.23
C LEU A 46 -3.93 -13.97 -9.56
N ALA A 47 -4.74 -13.51 -8.59
CA ALA A 47 -5.66 -14.42 -7.93
C ALA A 47 -6.66 -15.01 -8.90
N LYS A 48 -7.14 -14.19 -9.85
CA LYS A 48 -8.06 -14.67 -10.86
C LYS A 48 -7.41 -15.73 -11.75
N LEU A 49 -6.14 -15.57 -12.05
CA LEU A 49 -5.42 -16.57 -12.83
C LEU A 49 -5.37 -17.91 -12.10
N PHE A 50 -5.19 -17.87 -10.79
CA PHE A 50 -5.20 -19.12 -10.02
C PHE A 50 -6.56 -19.77 -10.06
N LEU A 51 -7.64 -18.97 -10.07
CA LEU A 51 -8.97 -19.52 -10.20
C LEU A 51 -9.16 -20.19 -11.55
N GLU A 52 -8.67 -19.55 -12.61
CA GLU A 52 -8.78 -20.11 -13.95
C GLU A 52 -7.97 -21.38 -14.09
N ASN A 53 -6.91 -21.51 -13.31
CA ASN A 53 -6.07 -22.69 -13.36
C ASN A 53 -6.47 -23.73 -12.32
N GLU A 54 -7.67 -23.60 -11.79
CA GLU A 54 -8.25 -24.57 -10.88
C GLU A 54 -7.45 -24.71 -9.60
N LYS A 55 -7.01 -23.57 -9.07
CA LYS A 55 -6.29 -23.54 -7.80
C LYS A 55 -7.00 -22.61 -6.84
N PRO A 56 -8.22 -22.96 -6.43
CA PRO A 56 -9.03 -22.05 -5.61
C PRO A 56 -8.45 -21.81 -4.23
N ASP A 57 -7.70 -22.77 -3.69
CA ASP A 57 -7.12 -22.58 -2.37
C ASP A 57 -6.09 -21.45 -2.37
N ILE A 58 -5.24 -21.44 -3.40
CA ILE A 58 -4.23 -20.39 -3.54
C ILE A 58 -4.92 -19.06 -3.82
N ALA A 59 -5.91 -19.09 -4.71
CA ALA A 59 -6.65 -17.88 -5.05
C ALA A 59 -7.31 -17.28 -3.81
N ARG A 60 -7.94 -18.11 -3.00
CA ARG A 60 -8.61 -17.63 -1.79
C ARG A 60 -7.62 -16.96 -0.86
N ARG A 61 -6.46 -17.57 -0.67
CA ARG A 61 -5.45 -17.00 0.21
C ARG A 61 -5.01 -15.63 -0.30
N ARG A 62 -4.76 -15.52 -1.61
CA ARG A 62 -4.33 -14.24 -2.16
C ARG A 62 -5.42 -13.20 -2.09
N LEU A 63 -6.67 -13.61 -2.32
CA LEU A 63 -7.79 -12.67 -2.20
C LEU A 63 -7.91 -12.15 -0.77
N LYS A 64 -7.72 -13.01 0.21
CA LYS A 64 -7.77 -12.57 1.60
C LYS A 64 -6.65 -11.59 1.91
N GLU A 65 -5.48 -11.80 1.33
CA GLU A 65 -4.37 -10.86 1.52
C GLU A 65 -4.70 -9.49 0.93
N ILE A 66 -5.36 -9.47 -0.22
CA ILE A 66 -5.77 -8.22 -0.82
C ILE A 66 -6.72 -7.47 0.10
N VAL A 67 -7.68 -8.17 0.65
CA VAL A 67 -8.65 -7.55 1.56
C VAL A 67 -7.94 -6.99 2.79
N ALA A 68 -6.94 -7.71 3.30
CA ALA A 68 -6.23 -7.28 4.49
C ALA A 68 -5.28 -6.12 4.22
N GLU A 69 -4.53 -6.19 3.13
CA GLU A 69 -3.47 -5.22 2.88
C GLU A 69 -3.94 -4.01 2.11
N TYR A 70 -4.95 -4.17 1.29
CA TYR A 70 -5.44 -3.10 0.44
C TYR A 70 -6.89 -2.78 0.72
N SER A 71 -7.27 -2.87 1.99
CA SER A 71 -8.64 -2.58 2.38
C SER A 71 -9.04 -1.18 1.93
N GLY A 72 -10.26 -1.05 1.47
CA GLY A 72 -10.75 0.22 0.97
C GLY A 72 -10.52 0.43 -0.50
N SER A 73 -9.74 -0.42 -1.16
CA SER A 73 -9.54 -0.32 -2.60
C SER A 73 -10.66 -1.03 -3.34
N ALA A 74 -10.82 -0.68 -4.61
CA ALA A 74 -11.81 -1.37 -5.44
C ALA A 74 -11.47 -2.85 -5.58
N ALA A 75 -10.17 -3.15 -5.67
CA ALA A 75 -9.74 -4.54 -5.78
C ALA A 75 -10.11 -5.33 -4.54
N ALA A 76 -10.01 -4.73 -3.35
CA ALA A 76 -10.39 -5.41 -2.11
C ALA A 76 -11.88 -5.71 -2.10
N THR A 77 -12.69 -4.78 -2.59
CA THR A 77 -14.13 -4.99 -2.68
C THR A 77 -14.44 -6.16 -3.59
N GLU A 78 -13.79 -6.20 -4.74
CA GLU A 78 -14.00 -7.30 -5.67
C GLU A 78 -13.48 -8.60 -5.09
N ALA A 79 -12.35 -8.55 -4.39
CA ALA A 79 -11.79 -9.74 -3.75
C ALA A 79 -12.78 -10.33 -2.75
N LYS A 80 -13.43 -9.47 -1.97
CA LYS A 80 -14.44 -9.95 -1.02
C LYS A 80 -15.56 -10.69 -1.73
N SER A 81 -16.01 -10.14 -2.84
CA SER A 81 -17.06 -10.77 -3.62
C SER A 81 -16.63 -12.14 -4.14
N LEU A 82 -15.40 -12.23 -4.62
CA LEU A 82 -14.89 -13.49 -5.14
C LEU A 82 -14.74 -14.52 -4.04
N ILE A 83 -14.29 -14.11 -2.85
CA ILE A 83 -14.15 -15.03 -1.74
C ILE A 83 -15.50 -15.64 -1.40
N LYS A 84 -16.57 -14.84 -1.44
CA LYS A 84 -17.90 -15.35 -1.12
C LYS A 84 -18.37 -16.40 -2.10
N LYS A 85 -17.86 -16.36 -3.32
CA LYS A 85 -18.25 -17.34 -4.34
C LYS A 85 -17.44 -18.62 -4.27
N LEU A 86 -16.39 -18.60 -3.49
CA LEU A 86 -15.54 -19.76 -3.30
C LEU A 86 -16.00 -20.58 -2.11
#